data_5db5efdaa4b10f01f59d4820e4c7f85b
#
_entry.id   5db5efdaa4b10f01f59d4820e4c7f85b
#
_cell.length_a   1.000
_cell.length_b   1.000
_cell.length_c   1.000
_cell.angle_alpha   90.00
_cell.angle_beta   90.00
_cell.angle_gamma   90.00
#
_symmetry.space_group_name_H-M   'P 1'
#
loop_
_entity.id
_entity.type
_entity.pdbx_description
1 polymer ?
#
loop_
_entity_poly.entity_id
_entity_poly.type
_entity_poly.pdbx_seq_one_letter_code
_entity_poly.pdbx_strand_id
1 'polypeptide(L)'
;MSEEVDGSEGGPGPGEPLWAGRFTSTPAPEARALGRSVQFDVRLASHDVDASIAHVLGLQEAGVVTRDDAAALVEALADVGRQIADGTFTFDPADEDVHSAIERGVTDRLGNVGARLHAGRSRNDLVVTDLRLWLLDANRRVEGLTTLLVRTLVARAREHVGTVMPGTTHARPAQVVTLGHHLLAHAWALLRDLERLDQWAVRTSTSPLGAGALATSTLGLDTSATATRLGFRRSFDNSIDAVSDRDFVQEFLADAAISATHLSRLAADLARWTDPAIAWAELDEAYTTGSSIMPQKRNPDTAELARAKAARIAAAFAAMTSVLHGLPLGYHRDLQEDKEPAFDAADTLELVLAALVGAVDSVRFDADAMRTSASDEGLYATDVAEALVHGGMPFREAHRRTGELLRELASRSRTMRDLSDEEWEAFGLAGGATMLDPDASVRARTMPGGPAPQSVTAQADAIATALARRTSGG
;
A
#
# COMPACT_ATOMS: atom_id res chain seq x y z
N MET A 1 41.19 34.00 -53.83
CA MET A 1 41.52 33.38 -52.54
C MET A 1 40.25 32.84 -51.96
N SER A 2 39.99 31.60 -52.17
CA SER A 2 38.85 30.84 -51.66
C SER A 2 39.24 30.28 -50.27
N GLU A 3 38.58 30.73 -49.21
CA GLU A 3 38.69 30.10 -47.91
C GLU A 3 37.95 28.78 -47.92
N GLU A 4 38.68 27.70 -47.71
CA GLU A 4 38.17 26.37 -47.41
C GLU A 4 37.51 26.42 -46.05
N VAL A 5 36.21 26.14 -45.98
CA VAL A 5 35.48 25.85 -44.77
C VAL A 5 35.87 24.42 -44.34
N ASP A 6 36.69 24.33 -43.33
CA ASP A 6 37.01 23.06 -42.65
C ASP A 6 35.74 22.51 -41.97
N GLY A 7 35.18 21.49 -42.58
CA GLY A 7 34.00 20.77 -42.08
C GLY A 7 34.46 19.72 -41.03
N SER A 8 34.84 20.11 -39.84
CA SER A 8 34.95 19.17 -38.73
C SER A 8 33.55 18.82 -38.23
N GLU A 9 33.00 17.70 -38.68
CA GLU A 9 31.86 17.03 -38.10
C GLU A 9 32.25 16.54 -36.65
N GLY A 10 32.17 17.43 -35.69
CA GLY A 10 32.24 17.10 -34.29
C GLY A 10 30.87 16.64 -33.81
N GLY A 11 30.67 15.33 -33.67
CA GLY A 11 29.59 14.81 -32.84
C GLY A 11 29.86 15.17 -31.36
N PRO A 12 28.82 15.14 -30.48
CA PRO A 12 29.00 15.49 -29.07
C PRO A 12 30.16 14.71 -28.46
N GLY A 13 31.06 15.41 -27.76
CA GLY A 13 32.22 14.80 -27.11
C GLY A 13 31.80 13.84 -25.97
N PRO A 14 32.66 12.94 -25.54
CA PRO A 14 32.40 12.05 -24.41
C PRO A 14 31.99 12.88 -23.18
N GLY A 15 30.78 12.64 -22.65
CA GLY A 15 30.23 13.34 -21.47
C GLY A 15 29.36 14.57 -21.78
N GLU A 16 29.14 14.92 -23.05
CA GLU A 16 28.17 15.96 -23.42
C GLU A 16 26.75 15.38 -23.52
N PRO A 17 25.73 16.10 -22.95
CA PRO A 17 24.34 15.65 -23.10
C PRO A 17 23.92 15.65 -24.56
N LEU A 18 23.04 14.70 -24.96
CA LEU A 18 22.51 14.56 -26.34
C LEU A 18 21.93 15.84 -26.94
N TRP A 19 21.44 16.76 -26.09
CA TRP A 19 20.87 18.04 -26.49
C TRP A 19 21.88 19.17 -26.60
N ALA A 20 23.18 18.92 -26.34
CA ALA A 20 24.23 19.96 -26.29
C ALA A 20 24.48 20.64 -27.67
N GLY A 21 24.21 19.96 -28.77
CA GLY A 21 24.58 20.42 -30.10
C GLY A 21 24.04 21.81 -30.53
N ARG A 22 23.05 22.38 -29.84
CA ARG A 22 22.50 23.74 -30.08
C ARG A 22 23.08 24.78 -29.10
N PHE A 23 23.71 24.36 -28.01
CA PHE A 23 24.16 25.25 -26.97
C PHE A 23 25.65 25.53 -27.07
N THR A 24 26.03 26.76 -26.81
CA THR A 24 27.44 27.25 -26.85
C THR A 24 28.07 27.29 -25.44
N SER A 25 27.27 27.01 -24.40
CA SER A 25 27.72 27.02 -23.01
C SER A 25 27.20 25.81 -22.25
N THR A 26 27.99 25.31 -21.31
CA THR A 26 27.56 24.28 -20.37
C THR A 26 26.59 24.83 -19.34
N PRO A 27 25.60 24.03 -18.85
CA PRO A 27 24.72 24.44 -17.78
C PRO A 27 25.48 24.85 -16.51
N ALA A 28 24.98 25.86 -15.79
CA ALA A 28 25.53 26.27 -14.51
C ALA A 28 25.51 25.10 -13.50
N PRO A 29 26.51 24.98 -12.60
CA PRO A 29 26.59 23.86 -11.66
C PRO A 29 25.33 23.67 -10.80
N GLU A 30 24.73 24.77 -10.33
CA GLU A 30 23.49 24.78 -9.54
C GLU A 30 22.26 24.32 -10.35
N ALA A 31 22.18 24.68 -11.65
CA ALA A 31 21.12 24.20 -12.54
C ALA A 31 21.26 22.70 -12.80
N ARG A 32 22.49 22.22 -12.96
CA ARG A 32 22.80 20.80 -13.11
C ARG A 32 22.45 20.02 -11.83
N ALA A 33 22.82 20.55 -10.67
CA ALA A 33 22.52 19.95 -9.37
C ALA A 33 21.00 19.86 -9.13
N LEU A 34 20.24 20.90 -9.51
CA LEU A 34 18.78 20.93 -9.41
C LEU A 34 18.11 19.91 -10.33
N GLY A 35 18.66 19.73 -11.54
CA GLY A 35 18.06 18.83 -12.54
C GLY A 35 18.43 17.35 -12.37
N ARG A 36 19.46 17.04 -11.59
CA ARG A 36 19.99 15.69 -11.44
C ARG A 36 19.09 14.82 -10.61
N SER A 37 18.78 13.60 -11.08
CA SER A 37 17.87 12.64 -10.41
C SER A 37 18.46 11.24 -10.22
N VAL A 38 19.68 10.97 -10.74
CA VAL A 38 20.31 9.64 -10.69
C VAL A 38 20.40 9.06 -9.26
N GLN A 39 20.50 9.89 -8.24
CA GLN A 39 20.59 9.49 -6.84
C GLN A 39 19.36 8.77 -6.30
N PHE A 40 18.17 8.98 -6.92
CA PHE A 40 16.95 8.30 -6.54
C PHE A 40 16.36 7.46 -7.68
N ASP A 41 16.48 7.89 -8.96
CA ASP A 41 15.89 7.18 -10.07
C ASP A 41 16.70 5.94 -10.53
N VAL A 42 17.91 5.72 -9.99
CA VAL A 42 18.64 4.47 -10.16
C VAL A 42 17.79 3.23 -9.80
N ARG A 43 16.75 3.39 -9.00
CA ARG A 43 15.76 2.36 -8.67
C ARG A 43 14.96 1.88 -9.89
N LEU A 44 14.94 2.64 -10.97
CA LEU A 44 14.29 2.30 -12.23
C LEU A 44 15.20 1.50 -13.17
N ALA A 45 16.47 1.32 -12.86
CA ALA A 45 17.48 0.78 -13.77
C ALA A 45 17.10 -0.56 -14.42
N SER A 46 16.55 -1.51 -13.65
CA SER A 46 16.13 -2.82 -14.19
C SER A 46 14.99 -2.67 -15.18
N HIS A 47 14.04 -1.77 -14.90
CA HIS A 47 12.89 -1.50 -15.75
C HIS A 47 13.28 -0.76 -17.03
N ASP A 48 14.23 0.19 -16.94
CA ASP A 48 14.82 0.84 -18.11
C ASP A 48 15.51 -0.16 -19.04
N VAL A 49 16.32 -1.06 -18.48
CA VAL A 49 16.97 -2.12 -19.26
C VAL A 49 15.92 -2.98 -19.97
N ASP A 50 14.86 -3.41 -19.30
CA ASP A 50 13.79 -4.20 -19.90
C ASP A 50 13.04 -3.40 -20.98
N ALA A 51 12.70 -2.14 -20.71
CA ALA A 51 12.06 -1.24 -21.66
C ALA A 51 12.96 -0.98 -22.88
N SER A 52 14.26 -0.77 -22.66
CA SER A 52 15.26 -0.56 -23.69
C SER A 52 15.46 -1.80 -24.56
N ILE A 53 15.48 -3.00 -23.98
CA ILE A 53 15.54 -4.27 -24.74
C ILE A 53 14.30 -4.45 -25.59
N ALA A 54 13.10 -4.20 -25.04
CA ALA A 54 11.85 -4.29 -25.80
C ALA A 54 11.81 -3.28 -26.95
N HIS A 55 12.35 -2.08 -26.74
CA HIS A 55 12.48 -1.06 -27.77
C HIS A 55 13.45 -1.47 -28.89
N VAL A 56 14.64 -1.99 -28.55
CA VAL A 56 15.64 -2.50 -29.52
C VAL A 56 15.04 -3.57 -30.42
N LEU A 57 14.28 -4.50 -29.86
CA LEU A 57 13.59 -5.53 -30.63
C LEU A 57 12.53 -4.92 -31.58
N GLY A 58 11.82 -3.87 -31.14
CA GLY A 58 10.93 -3.11 -32.00
C GLY A 58 11.65 -2.39 -33.14
N LEU A 59 12.82 -1.80 -32.88
CA LEU A 59 13.67 -1.18 -33.90
C LEU A 59 14.15 -2.21 -34.93
N GLN A 60 14.51 -3.40 -34.51
CA GLN A 60 14.91 -4.50 -35.38
C GLN A 60 13.74 -4.92 -36.32
N GLU A 61 12.55 -5.10 -35.76
CA GLU A 61 11.34 -5.48 -36.52
C GLU A 61 10.93 -4.40 -37.54
N ALA A 62 11.10 -3.13 -37.16
CA ALA A 62 10.89 -1.99 -38.05
C ALA A 62 12.01 -1.82 -39.09
N GLY A 63 13.07 -2.60 -39.07
CA GLY A 63 14.21 -2.52 -39.97
C GLY A 63 15.13 -1.31 -39.74
N VAL A 64 15.03 -0.64 -38.59
CA VAL A 64 15.85 0.53 -38.25
C VAL A 64 17.26 0.11 -37.81
N VAL A 65 17.37 -1.03 -37.14
CA VAL A 65 18.66 -1.67 -36.77
C VAL A 65 18.74 -3.07 -37.38
N THR A 66 19.94 -3.53 -37.67
CA THR A 66 20.17 -4.89 -38.15
C THR A 66 19.99 -5.90 -37.02
N ARG A 67 19.83 -7.17 -37.36
CA ARG A 67 19.74 -8.24 -36.38
C ARG A 67 21.00 -8.34 -35.50
N ASP A 68 22.18 -8.12 -36.10
CA ASP A 68 23.45 -8.20 -35.38
C ASP A 68 23.64 -6.99 -34.44
N ASP A 69 23.26 -5.78 -34.89
CA ASP A 69 23.25 -4.58 -34.04
C ASP A 69 22.29 -4.75 -32.87
N ALA A 70 21.09 -5.29 -33.13
CA ALA A 70 20.09 -5.53 -32.07
C ALA A 70 20.61 -6.55 -31.02
N ALA A 71 21.26 -7.63 -31.46
CA ALA A 71 21.84 -8.61 -30.55
C ALA A 71 22.94 -7.97 -29.69
N ALA A 72 23.83 -7.17 -30.27
CA ALA A 72 24.88 -6.45 -29.56
C ALA A 72 24.30 -5.44 -28.54
N LEU A 73 23.26 -4.68 -28.93
CA LEU A 73 22.57 -3.75 -28.02
C LEU A 73 21.92 -4.46 -26.83
N VAL A 74 21.23 -5.58 -27.07
CA VAL A 74 20.58 -6.38 -26.02
C VAL A 74 21.63 -6.92 -25.03
N GLU A 75 22.76 -7.44 -25.53
CA GLU A 75 23.86 -7.93 -24.68
C GLU A 75 24.46 -6.80 -23.86
N ALA A 76 24.76 -5.65 -24.45
CA ALA A 76 25.31 -4.49 -23.75
C ALA A 76 24.35 -3.93 -22.70
N LEU A 77 23.05 -3.86 -22.99
CA LEU A 77 22.02 -3.45 -22.01
C LEU A 77 21.97 -4.41 -20.81
N ALA A 78 21.97 -5.71 -21.07
CA ALA A 78 21.99 -6.72 -20.02
C ALA A 78 23.27 -6.63 -19.17
N ASP A 79 24.42 -6.34 -19.77
CA ASP A 79 25.68 -6.14 -19.05
C ASP A 79 25.63 -4.90 -18.16
N VAL A 80 25.17 -3.77 -18.68
CA VAL A 80 25.01 -2.53 -17.91
C VAL A 80 24.05 -2.76 -16.74
N GLY A 81 22.90 -3.40 -17.00
CA GLY A 81 21.94 -3.73 -15.94
C GLY A 81 22.54 -4.60 -14.83
N ARG A 82 23.33 -5.63 -15.19
CA ARG A 82 24.04 -6.45 -14.19
C ARG A 82 25.03 -5.61 -13.37
N GLN A 83 25.83 -4.76 -14.01
CA GLN A 83 26.79 -3.92 -13.32
C GLN A 83 26.13 -2.92 -12.36
N ILE A 84 24.95 -2.38 -12.73
CA ILE A 84 24.19 -1.51 -11.81
C ILE A 84 23.68 -2.32 -10.61
N ALA A 85 23.11 -3.50 -10.85
CA ALA A 85 22.61 -4.37 -9.80
C ALA A 85 23.70 -4.84 -8.82
N ASP A 86 24.91 -5.14 -9.35
CA ASP A 86 26.05 -5.61 -8.57
C ASP A 86 26.84 -4.44 -7.93
N GLY A 87 26.46 -3.18 -8.19
CA GLY A 87 27.15 -1.99 -7.68
C GLY A 87 28.53 -1.75 -8.29
N THR A 88 28.83 -2.37 -9.44
CA THR A 88 30.11 -2.22 -10.16
C THR A 88 30.07 -1.18 -11.28
N PHE A 89 28.86 -0.70 -11.63
CA PHE A 89 28.70 0.36 -12.61
C PHE A 89 29.15 1.70 -12.04
N THR A 90 29.99 2.43 -12.79
CA THR A 90 30.46 3.76 -12.38
C THR A 90 29.55 4.82 -12.99
N PHE A 91 28.80 5.54 -12.16
CA PHE A 91 28.06 6.72 -12.56
C PHE A 91 29.03 7.90 -12.76
N ASP A 92 28.88 8.59 -13.90
CA ASP A 92 29.63 9.80 -14.19
C ASP A 92 28.96 11.02 -13.51
N PRO A 93 29.73 12.00 -13.01
CA PRO A 93 29.16 13.26 -12.54
C PRO A 93 28.28 13.99 -13.57
N ALA A 94 28.46 13.71 -14.85
CA ALA A 94 27.65 14.23 -15.95
C ALA A 94 26.33 13.48 -16.16
N ASP A 95 26.16 12.28 -15.59
CA ASP A 95 24.91 11.54 -15.68
C ASP A 95 23.80 12.33 -14.96
N GLU A 96 22.80 12.76 -15.71
CA GLU A 96 21.67 13.54 -15.20
C GLU A 96 20.69 12.61 -14.47
N ASP A 97 20.42 11.46 -15.06
CA ASP A 97 19.48 10.44 -14.59
C ASP A 97 19.98 9.02 -14.93
N VAL A 98 19.30 7.98 -14.45
CA VAL A 98 19.66 6.58 -14.70
C VAL A 98 19.61 6.25 -16.20
N HIS A 99 18.70 6.88 -16.92
CA HIS A 99 18.50 6.66 -18.36
C HIS A 99 19.73 7.11 -19.15
N SER A 100 20.27 8.30 -18.85
CA SER A 100 21.51 8.81 -19.46
C SER A 100 22.71 7.94 -19.11
N ALA A 101 22.78 7.46 -17.87
CA ALA A 101 23.84 6.57 -17.43
C ALA A 101 23.84 5.24 -18.20
N ILE A 102 22.66 4.62 -18.38
CA ILE A 102 22.50 3.37 -19.15
C ILE A 102 22.89 3.59 -20.62
N GLU A 103 22.37 4.65 -21.24
CA GLU A 103 22.66 4.99 -22.64
C GLU A 103 24.14 5.24 -22.85
N ARG A 104 24.80 6.00 -21.98
CA ARG A 104 26.27 6.18 -21.97
C ARG A 104 26.97 4.84 -21.84
N GLY A 105 26.58 4.02 -20.87
CA GLY A 105 27.20 2.70 -20.63
C GLY A 105 27.11 1.77 -21.83
N VAL A 106 26.04 1.82 -22.62
CA VAL A 106 25.89 1.08 -23.88
C VAL A 106 26.72 1.70 -25.00
N THR A 107 26.73 3.04 -25.10
CA THR A 107 27.47 3.76 -26.13
C THR A 107 28.98 3.60 -25.96
N ASP A 108 29.50 3.64 -24.74
CA ASP A 108 30.92 3.41 -24.43
C ASP A 108 31.40 2.03 -24.90
N ARG A 109 30.52 1.03 -24.91
CA ARG A 109 30.84 -0.34 -25.35
C ARG A 109 30.75 -0.52 -26.87
N LEU A 110 29.76 0.10 -27.51
CA LEU A 110 29.36 -0.21 -28.89
C LEU A 110 29.58 0.96 -29.87
N GLY A 111 30.01 2.13 -29.37
CA GLY A 111 30.20 3.31 -30.22
C GLY A 111 28.95 3.69 -31.00
N ASN A 112 29.08 3.83 -32.31
CA ASN A 112 27.97 4.21 -33.19
C ASN A 112 26.75 3.25 -33.18
N VAL A 113 26.97 1.97 -32.84
CA VAL A 113 25.86 1.03 -32.71
C VAL A 113 25.08 1.37 -31.43
N GLY A 114 25.78 1.69 -30.33
CA GLY A 114 25.16 2.12 -29.06
C GLY A 114 24.31 3.38 -29.23
N ALA A 115 24.78 4.34 -30.01
CA ALA A 115 24.05 5.58 -30.29
C ALA A 115 22.70 5.38 -31.03
N ARG A 116 22.46 4.22 -31.66
CA ARG A 116 21.18 3.88 -32.31
C ARG A 116 20.07 3.52 -31.31
N LEU A 117 20.41 3.26 -30.05
CA LEU A 117 19.46 2.89 -28.98
C LEU A 117 18.33 3.92 -28.82
N HIS A 118 18.63 5.20 -29.03
CA HIS A 118 17.69 6.30 -28.83
C HIS A 118 16.73 6.53 -30.02
N ALA A 119 16.92 5.84 -31.17
CA ALA A 119 16.13 6.05 -32.37
C ALA A 119 14.62 5.87 -32.14
N GLY A 120 13.81 6.86 -32.48
CA GLY A 120 12.34 6.81 -32.35
C GLY A 120 11.78 6.85 -30.94
N ARG A 121 12.62 7.02 -29.92
CA ARG A 121 12.26 7.10 -28.49
C ARG A 121 12.54 8.50 -27.94
N SER A 122 11.82 8.89 -26.92
CA SER A 122 12.11 10.07 -26.10
C SER A 122 12.36 9.66 -24.66
N ARG A 123 13.05 10.53 -23.91
CA ARG A 123 13.11 10.44 -22.45
C ARG A 123 11.71 10.45 -21.83
N ASN A 124 10.77 11.17 -22.47
CA ASN A 124 9.41 11.37 -21.96
C ASN A 124 8.62 10.06 -21.88
N ASP A 125 8.59 9.25 -22.95
CA ASP A 125 7.87 7.97 -22.94
C ASP A 125 8.62 6.88 -22.17
N LEU A 126 9.95 6.92 -22.14
CA LEU A 126 10.77 5.98 -21.39
C LEU A 126 10.54 6.11 -19.87
N VAL A 127 10.69 7.31 -19.32
CA VAL A 127 10.57 7.52 -17.87
C VAL A 127 9.19 7.15 -17.33
N VAL A 128 8.11 7.38 -18.10
CA VAL A 128 6.76 6.97 -17.69
C VAL A 128 6.61 5.45 -17.74
N THR A 129 7.20 4.81 -18.76
CA THR A 129 7.20 3.35 -18.89
C THR A 129 7.87 2.70 -17.67
N ASP A 130 9.06 3.16 -17.32
CA ASP A 130 9.84 2.61 -16.23
C ASP A 130 9.16 2.82 -14.89
N LEU A 131 8.58 3.99 -14.66
CA LEU A 131 7.84 4.26 -13.42
C LEU A 131 6.58 3.40 -13.31
N ARG A 132 5.86 3.16 -14.42
CA ARG A 132 4.71 2.23 -14.43
C ARG A 132 5.14 0.80 -14.10
N LEU A 133 6.22 0.31 -14.72
CA LEU A 133 6.75 -1.03 -14.44
C LEU A 133 7.18 -1.16 -12.99
N TRP A 134 7.91 -0.16 -12.48
CA TRP A 134 8.36 -0.15 -11.10
C TRP A 134 7.20 -0.15 -10.10
N LEU A 135 6.18 0.67 -10.35
CA LEU A 135 4.99 0.73 -9.47
C LEU A 135 4.15 -0.54 -9.54
N LEU A 136 4.06 -1.20 -10.71
CA LEU A 136 3.41 -2.51 -10.83
C LEU A 136 4.15 -3.57 -10.00
N ASP A 137 5.48 -3.53 -9.96
CA ASP A 137 6.28 -4.41 -9.11
C ASP A 137 6.10 -4.09 -7.62
N ALA A 138 6.13 -2.82 -7.24
CA ALA A 138 5.88 -2.38 -5.88
C ALA A 138 4.47 -2.81 -5.41
N ASN A 139 3.47 -2.65 -6.28
CA ASN A 139 2.10 -3.09 -6.00
C ASN A 139 2.03 -4.59 -5.70
N ARG A 140 2.71 -5.43 -6.50
CA ARG A 140 2.77 -6.89 -6.25
C ARG A 140 3.37 -7.22 -4.87
N ARG A 141 4.42 -6.50 -4.44
CA ARG A 141 5.02 -6.70 -3.11
C ARG A 141 4.08 -6.27 -1.98
N VAL A 142 3.45 -5.10 -2.11
CA VAL A 142 2.44 -4.58 -1.17
C VAL A 142 1.25 -5.54 -1.09
N GLU A 143 0.75 -6.02 -2.22
CA GLU A 143 -0.34 -7.00 -2.30
C GLU A 143 0.01 -8.31 -1.60
N GLY A 144 1.23 -8.82 -1.81
CA GLY A 144 1.72 -10.02 -1.15
C GLY A 144 1.75 -9.88 0.38
N LEU A 145 2.29 -8.77 0.89
CA LEU A 145 2.34 -8.49 2.33
C LEU A 145 0.95 -8.23 2.93
N THR A 146 0.07 -7.52 2.22
CA THR A 146 -1.32 -7.30 2.65
C THR A 146 -2.07 -8.63 2.72
N THR A 147 -1.91 -9.50 1.72
CA THR A 147 -2.48 -10.85 1.72
C THR A 147 -1.98 -11.67 2.92
N LEU A 148 -0.70 -11.58 3.24
CA LEU A 148 -0.12 -12.26 4.39
C LEU A 148 -0.72 -11.74 5.70
N LEU A 149 -0.86 -10.41 5.87
CA LEU A 149 -1.48 -9.82 7.05
C LEU A 149 -2.95 -10.25 7.21
N VAL A 150 -3.73 -10.28 6.10
CA VAL A 150 -5.11 -10.78 6.13
C VAL A 150 -5.16 -12.24 6.57
N ARG A 151 -4.28 -13.10 6.05
CA ARG A 151 -4.19 -14.51 6.46
C ARG A 151 -3.84 -14.66 7.94
N THR A 152 -2.89 -13.87 8.44
CA THR A 152 -2.49 -13.85 9.85
C THR A 152 -3.68 -13.43 10.74
N LEU A 153 -4.38 -12.34 10.38
CA LEU A 153 -5.57 -11.89 11.12
C LEU A 153 -6.68 -12.96 11.14
N VAL A 154 -6.91 -13.66 10.03
CA VAL A 154 -7.90 -14.75 9.94
C VAL A 154 -7.47 -15.93 10.82
N ALA A 155 -6.20 -16.31 10.82
CA ALA A 155 -5.68 -17.39 11.66
C ALA A 155 -5.87 -17.05 13.14
N ARG A 156 -5.45 -15.86 13.56
CA ARG A 156 -5.62 -15.37 14.94
C ARG A 156 -7.10 -15.25 15.33
N ALA A 157 -7.96 -14.79 14.41
CA ALA A 157 -9.40 -14.72 14.67
C ALA A 157 -10.03 -16.10 14.92
N ARG A 158 -9.58 -17.14 14.21
CA ARG A 158 -10.04 -18.52 14.42
C ARG A 158 -9.65 -19.07 15.79
N GLU A 159 -8.48 -18.71 16.31
CA GLU A 159 -8.06 -19.07 17.66
C GLU A 159 -8.94 -18.42 18.74
N HIS A 160 -9.51 -17.26 18.44
CA HIS A 160 -10.21 -16.38 19.37
C HIS A 160 -11.71 -16.21 19.06
N VAL A 161 -12.35 -17.17 18.38
CA VAL A 161 -13.79 -17.10 18.04
C VAL A 161 -14.69 -17.01 19.28
N GLY A 162 -14.25 -17.53 20.42
CA GLY A 162 -14.97 -17.52 21.69
C GLY A 162 -14.35 -16.61 22.75
N THR A 163 -13.27 -15.91 22.48
CA THR A 163 -12.62 -15.01 23.45
C THR A 163 -13.44 -13.72 23.55
N VAL A 164 -14.23 -13.58 24.61
CA VAL A 164 -15.10 -12.42 24.84
C VAL A 164 -14.32 -11.20 25.28
N MET A 165 -14.71 -10.03 24.79
CA MET A 165 -14.15 -8.74 25.17
C MET A 165 -15.19 -7.62 25.05
N PRO A 166 -15.00 -6.46 25.70
CA PRO A 166 -15.85 -5.31 25.46
C PRO A 166 -15.62 -4.73 24.06
N GLY A 167 -16.66 -4.65 23.25
CA GLY A 167 -16.69 -3.76 22.11
C GLY A 167 -16.90 -2.32 22.59
N THR A 168 -16.24 -1.36 21.92
CA THR A 168 -16.27 0.05 22.35
C THR A 168 -16.81 0.97 21.27
N THR A 169 -17.58 1.97 21.69
CA THR A 169 -17.94 3.14 20.91
C THR A 169 -17.63 4.39 21.73
N HIS A 170 -17.22 5.49 21.07
CA HIS A 170 -16.84 6.73 21.80
C HIS A 170 -15.81 6.50 22.93
N ALA A 171 -14.92 5.53 22.75
CA ALA A 171 -13.94 5.07 23.74
C ALA A 171 -14.59 4.52 25.05
N ARG A 172 -15.88 4.18 25.03
CA ARG A 172 -16.61 3.60 26.15
C ARG A 172 -17.01 2.16 25.84
N PRO A 173 -17.00 1.26 26.85
CA PRO A 173 -17.58 -0.06 26.71
C PRO A 173 -19.05 0.07 26.24
N ALA A 174 -19.45 -0.75 25.27
CA ALA A 174 -20.77 -0.64 24.65
C ALA A 174 -21.53 -1.98 24.68
N GLN A 175 -20.96 -3.01 24.04
CA GLN A 175 -21.57 -4.35 23.97
C GLN A 175 -20.47 -5.40 23.99
N VAL A 176 -20.79 -6.62 24.38
CA VAL A 176 -19.84 -7.74 24.34
C VAL A 176 -19.66 -8.19 22.89
N VAL A 177 -18.39 -8.37 22.50
CA VAL A 177 -17.99 -8.95 21.21
C VAL A 177 -16.95 -10.06 21.47
N THR A 178 -16.47 -10.73 20.41
CA THR A 178 -15.30 -11.59 20.53
C THR A 178 -14.06 -10.93 19.91
N LEU A 179 -12.88 -11.30 20.40
CA LEU A 179 -11.62 -10.87 19.81
C LEU A 179 -11.52 -11.32 18.34
N GLY A 180 -11.96 -12.54 18.02
CA GLY A 180 -12.01 -13.03 16.65
C GLY A 180 -12.84 -12.12 15.74
N HIS A 181 -14.01 -11.67 16.22
CA HIS A 181 -14.85 -10.72 15.49
C HIS A 181 -14.13 -9.38 15.24
N HIS A 182 -13.45 -8.85 16.25
CA HIS A 182 -12.70 -7.60 16.16
C HIS A 182 -11.54 -7.70 15.16
N LEU A 183 -10.75 -8.79 15.21
CA LEU A 183 -9.64 -9.01 14.28
C LEU A 183 -10.11 -9.13 12.82
N LEU A 184 -11.26 -9.80 12.59
CA LEU A 184 -11.84 -9.89 11.24
C LEU A 184 -12.33 -8.54 10.71
N ALA A 185 -12.69 -7.58 11.55
CA ALA A 185 -13.02 -6.23 11.10
C ALA A 185 -11.83 -5.55 10.39
N HIS A 186 -10.60 -5.75 10.90
CA HIS A 186 -9.37 -5.30 10.24
C HIS A 186 -9.12 -6.11 8.96
N ALA A 187 -9.31 -7.42 8.98
CA ALA A 187 -9.12 -8.26 7.80
C ALA A 187 -10.07 -7.87 6.64
N TRP A 188 -11.32 -7.54 6.93
CA TRP A 188 -12.29 -7.03 5.94
C TRP A 188 -11.88 -5.68 5.34
N ALA A 189 -11.28 -4.79 6.13
CA ALA A 189 -10.78 -3.52 5.62
C ALA A 189 -9.62 -3.75 4.62
N LEU A 190 -8.65 -4.59 4.99
CA LEU A 190 -7.50 -4.92 4.15
C LEU A 190 -7.89 -5.73 2.90
N LEU A 191 -8.95 -6.55 2.96
CA LEU A 191 -9.47 -7.24 1.77
C LEU A 191 -9.99 -6.24 0.72
N ARG A 192 -10.65 -5.16 1.14
CA ARG A 192 -11.04 -4.07 0.24
C ARG A 192 -9.84 -3.29 -0.31
N ASP A 193 -8.73 -3.22 0.43
CA ASP A 193 -7.49 -2.63 -0.09
C ASP A 193 -6.88 -3.50 -1.19
N LEU A 194 -6.88 -4.82 -1.02
CA LEU A 194 -6.47 -5.76 -2.07
C LEU A 194 -7.29 -5.58 -3.35
N GLU A 195 -8.61 -5.38 -3.24
CA GLU A 195 -9.47 -5.13 -4.40
C GLU A 195 -9.11 -3.81 -5.12
N ARG A 196 -8.72 -2.75 -4.39
CA ARG A 196 -8.24 -1.49 -4.97
C ARG A 196 -6.94 -1.70 -5.74
N LEU A 197 -5.97 -2.38 -5.12
CA LEU A 197 -4.67 -2.68 -5.74
C LEU A 197 -4.82 -3.48 -7.05
N ASP A 198 -5.74 -4.46 -7.10
CA ASP A 198 -6.05 -5.20 -8.34
C ASP A 198 -6.58 -4.28 -9.43
N GLN A 199 -7.57 -3.46 -9.09
CA GLN A 199 -8.19 -2.56 -10.06
C GLN A 199 -7.23 -1.47 -10.52
N TRP A 200 -6.38 -0.96 -9.64
CA TRP A 200 -5.31 -0.04 -9.98
C TRP A 200 -4.32 -0.69 -10.97
N ALA A 201 -3.86 -1.92 -10.72
CA ALA A 201 -2.93 -2.63 -11.58
C ALA A 201 -3.49 -2.82 -13.00
N VAL A 202 -4.78 -3.09 -13.13
CA VAL A 202 -5.46 -3.20 -14.44
C VAL A 202 -5.41 -1.87 -15.21
N ARG A 203 -5.71 -0.73 -14.56
CA ARG A 203 -5.70 0.59 -15.21
C ARG A 203 -4.28 1.05 -15.55
N THR A 204 -3.33 0.77 -14.66
CA THR A 204 -1.91 1.14 -14.85
C THR A 204 -1.24 0.35 -15.95
N SER A 205 -1.73 -0.85 -16.28
CA SER A 205 -1.13 -1.77 -17.26
C SER A 205 -1.37 -1.34 -18.71
N THR A 206 -1.00 -0.09 -19.02
CA THR A 206 -1.00 0.51 -20.36
C THR A 206 0.40 1.05 -20.64
N SER A 207 1.07 0.54 -21.67
CA SER A 207 2.43 0.96 -22.05
C SER A 207 2.42 2.32 -22.76
N PRO A 208 3.19 3.30 -22.29
CA PRO A 208 3.39 4.58 -23.00
C PRO A 208 4.54 4.52 -24.00
N LEU A 209 5.36 3.45 -24.03
CA LEU A 209 6.56 3.35 -24.85
C LEU A 209 6.21 3.35 -26.34
N GLY A 210 6.84 4.25 -27.08
CA GLY A 210 6.56 4.53 -28.48
C GLY A 210 5.74 5.81 -28.71
N ALA A 211 5.29 6.47 -27.62
CA ALA A 211 4.66 7.81 -27.74
C ALA A 211 5.67 8.90 -28.14
N GLY A 212 6.98 8.60 -28.02
CA GLY A 212 8.04 9.56 -28.27
C GLY A 212 7.97 10.74 -27.33
N ALA A 213 8.31 11.94 -27.80
CA ALA A 213 8.18 13.14 -26.98
C ALA A 213 6.71 13.47 -26.66
N LEU A 214 5.79 13.31 -27.64
CA LEU A 214 4.33 13.46 -27.53
C LEU A 214 3.57 13.14 -28.84
N ALA A 215 4.27 12.82 -29.95
CA ALA A 215 3.69 12.69 -31.26
C ALA A 215 4.09 11.40 -31.98
N THR A 216 4.55 10.39 -31.28
CA THR A 216 5.07 9.11 -31.75
C THR A 216 6.32 9.26 -32.62
N SER A 217 6.59 8.31 -33.52
CA SER A 217 7.74 8.29 -34.45
C SER A 217 7.29 7.86 -35.84
N THR A 218 8.01 8.31 -36.89
CA THR A 218 7.80 7.88 -38.26
C THR A 218 8.52 6.57 -38.59
N LEU A 219 9.18 5.93 -37.65
CA LEU A 219 10.01 4.73 -37.86
C LEU A 219 9.21 3.42 -37.96
N GLY A 220 7.89 3.46 -37.82
CA GLY A 220 7.03 2.29 -38.01
C GLY A 220 7.11 1.27 -36.86
N LEU A 221 7.38 1.73 -35.61
CA LEU A 221 7.43 0.89 -34.43
C LEU A 221 6.06 0.29 -34.08
N ASP A 222 6.01 -1.00 -33.79
CA ASP A 222 4.81 -1.67 -33.27
C ASP A 222 4.76 -1.51 -31.73
N THR A 223 3.98 -0.51 -31.30
CA THR A 223 3.80 -0.23 -29.86
C THR A 223 3.04 -1.33 -29.13
N SER A 224 2.16 -2.08 -29.81
CA SER A 224 1.40 -3.19 -29.22
C SER A 224 2.29 -4.40 -28.95
N ALA A 225 3.19 -4.74 -29.89
CA ALA A 225 4.18 -5.78 -29.69
C ALA A 225 5.14 -5.42 -28.55
N THR A 226 5.59 -4.15 -28.49
CA THR A 226 6.45 -3.64 -27.40
C THR A 226 5.74 -3.72 -26.03
N ALA A 227 4.48 -3.30 -25.96
CA ALA A 227 3.67 -3.40 -24.75
C ALA A 227 3.55 -4.86 -24.26
N THR A 228 3.30 -5.79 -25.18
CA THR A 228 3.20 -7.23 -24.85
C THR A 228 4.50 -7.79 -24.29
N ARG A 229 5.66 -7.41 -24.86
CA ARG A 229 6.98 -7.84 -24.37
C ARG A 229 7.25 -7.39 -22.93
N LEU A 230 6.74 -6.20 -22.57
CA LEU A 230 6.88 -5.62 -21.25
C LEU A 230 5.81 -6.12 -20.26
N GLY A 231 4.90 -6.99 -20.70
CA GLY A 231 3.83 -7.53 -19.86
C GLY A 231 2.67 -6.55 -19.62
N PHE A 232 2.60 -5.43 -20.35
CA PHE A 232 1.43 -4.57 -20.31
C PHE A 232 0.24 -5.19 -21.05
N ARG A 233 -0.96 -4.89 -20.60
CA ARG A 233 -2.21 -5.38 -21.22
C ARG A 233 -2.49 -4.74 -22.59
N ARG A 234 -2.02 -3.53 -22.80
CA ARG A 234 -2.22 -2.78 -24.05
C ARG A 234 -1.20 -1.64 -24.18
N SER A 235 -1.11 -1.08 -25.38
CA SER A 235 -0.43 0.17 -25.67
C SER A 235 -1.37 1.37 -25.46
N PHE A 236 -0.82 2.58 -25.42
CA PHE A 236 -1.55 3.85 -25.27
C PHE A 236 -2.53 4.13 -26.43
N ASP A 237 -3.56 4.93 -26.14
CA ASP A 237 -4.55 5.38 -27.13
C ASP A 237 -4.23 6.77 -27.70
N ASN A 238 -3.53 7.61 -26.94
CA ASN A 238 -3.11 8.96 -27.34
C ASN A 238 -1.70 9.25 -26.81
N SER A 239 -0.81 9.70 -27.71
CA SER A 239 0.61 9.90 -27.37
C SER A 239 0.87 11.11 -26.46
N ILE A 240 0.03 12.16 -26.52
CA ILE A 240 0.15 13.31 -25.61
C ILE A 240 -0.27 12.88 -24.20
N ASP A 241 -1.38 12.18 -24.09
CA ASP A 241 -1.87 11.62 -22.84
C ASP A 241 -0.83 10.67 -22.22
N ALA A 242 -0.27 9.77 -23.02
CA ALA A 242 0.70 8.76 -22.58
C ALA A 242 1.93 9.34 -21.87
N VAL A 243 2.43 10.50 -22.31
CA VAL A 243 3.60 11.16 -21.69
C VAL A 243 3.23 12.15 -20.59
N SER A 244 1.96 12.57 -20.54
CA SER A 244 1.45 13.54 -19.55
C SER A 244 0.93 12.86 -18.29
N ASP A 245 0.32 11.68 -18.46
CA ASP A 245 -0.44 10.99 -17.41
C ASP A 245 0.44 10.63 -16.21
N ARG A 246 -0.07 10.97 -15.04
CA ARG A 246 0.41 10.55 -13.73
C ARG A 246 -0.74 10.11 -12.81
N ASP A 247 -1.93 9.89 -13.39
CA ASP A 247 -3.07 9.37 -12.62
C ASP A 247 -2.71 8.07 -11.91
N PHE A 248 -1.91 7.21 -12.57
CA PHE A 248 -1.45 5.96 -11.99
C PHE A 248 -0.58 6.15 -10.74
N VAL A 249 0.23 7.21 -10.65
CA VAL A 249 1.00 7.57 -9.45
C VAL A 249 0.06 8.09 -8.37
N GLN A 250 -0.82 9.02 -8.74
CA GLN A 250 -1.75 9.66 -7.81
C GLN A 250 -2.71 8.64 -7.22
N GLU A 251 -3.24 7.72 -8.02
CA GLU A 251 -4.14 6.66 -7.59
C GLU A 251 -3.43 5.66 -6.68
N PHE A 252 -2.19 5.23 -7.01
CA PHE A 252 -1.38 4.39 -6.13
C PHE A 252 -1.18 5.03 -4.76
N LEU A 253 -0.85 6.32 -4.71
CA LEU A 253 -0.66 7.06 -3.47
C LEU A 253 -1.96 7.24 -2.68
N ALA A 254 -3.10 7.40 -3.36
CA ALA A 254 -4.41 7.43 -2.72
C ALA A 254 -4.76 6.07 -2.07
N ASP A 255 -4.57 4.98 -2.78
CA ASP A 255 -4.79 3.62 -2.29
C ASP A 255 -3.84 3.28 -1.14
N ALA A 256 -2.57 3.67 -1.25
CA ALA A 256 -1.58 3.55 -0.18
C ALA A 256 -2.00 4.33 1.08
N ALA A 257 -2.54 5.55 0.94
CA ALA A 257 -3.01 6.36 2.06
C ALA A 257 -4.25 5.74 2.74
N ILE A 258 -5.16 5.15 1.98
CA ILE A 258 -6.32 4.41 2.52
C ILE A 258 -5.83 3.18 3.30
N SER A 259 -4.95 2.37 2.70
CA SER A 259 -4.36 1.19 3.35
C SER A 259 -3.60 1.57 4.63
N ALA A 260 -2.79 2.62 4.58
CA ALA A 260 -2.07 3.14 5.75
C ALA A 260 -3.02 3.58 6.87
N THR A 261 -4.20 4.12 6.53
CA THR A 261 -5.24 4.45 7.51
C THR A 261 -5.79 3.19 8.20
N HIS A 262 -6.02 2.11 7.45
CA HIS A 262 -6.45 0.83 8.04
C HIS A 262 -5.36 0.22 8.92
N LEU A 263 -4.10 0.24 8.49
CA LEU A 263 -2.95 -0.23 9.28
C LEU A 263 -2.76 0.61 10.55
N SER A 264 -2.97 1.91 10.48
CA SER A 264 -2.92 2.82 11.63
C SER A 264 -3.99 2.48 12.68
N ARG A 265 -5.19 2.05 12.27
CA ARG A 265 -6.24 1.60 13.18
C ARG A 265 -5.88 0.29 13.89
N LEU A 266 -5.37 -0.69 13.15
CA LEU A 266 -4.87 -1.94 13.74
C LEU A 266 -3.75 -1.66 14.74
N ALA A 267 -2.79 -0.82 14.37
CA ALA A 267 -1.69 -0.41 15.24
C ALA A 267 -2.18 0.34 16.50
N ALA A 268 -3.23 1.17 16.37
CA ALA A 268 -3.83 1.86 17.51
C ALA A 268 -4.50 0.89 18.48
N ASP A 269 -5.17 -0.16 17.99
CA ASP A 269 -5.74 -1.21 18.83
C ASP A 269 -4.64 -2.00 19.56
N LEU A 270 -3.58 -2.42 18.87
CA LEU A 270 -2.44 -3.11 19.48
C LEU A 270 -1.80 -2.25 20.58
N ALA A 271 -1.52 -0.97 20.32
CA ALA A 271 -0.96 -0.06 21.32
C ALA A 271 -1.88 0.12 22.52
N ARG A 272 -3.19 0.21 22.30
CA ARG A 272 -4.19 0.34 23.35
C ARG A 272 -4.32 -0.92 24.20
N TRP A 273 -4.33 -2.09 23.58
CA TRP A 273 -4.50 -3.36 24.29
C TRP A 273 -3.28 -3.72 25.14
N THR A 274 -2.10 -3.19 24.80
CA THR A 274 -0.87 -3.35 25.56
C THR A 274 -0.69 -2.29 26.67
N ASP A 275 -1.60 -1.31 26.78
CA ASP A 275 -1.60 -0.35 27.90
C ASP A 275 -1.78 -1.12 29.22
N PRO A 276 -0.89 -0.94 30.22
CA PRO A 276 -1.01 -1.61 31.53
C PRO A 276 -2.34 -1.38 32.25
N ALA A 277 -3.05 -0.28 31.95
CA ALA A 277 -4.38 -0.01 32.51
C ALA A 277 -5.49 -0.86 31.84
N ILE A 278 -5.23 -1.45 30.70
CA ILE A 278 -6.14 -2.32 29.92
C ILE A 278 -5.67 -3.77 29.99
N ALA A 279 -4.38 -4.00 29.71
CA ALA A 279 -3.66 -5.28 29.83
C ALA A 279 -4.33 -6.45 29.08
N TRP A 280 -4.89 -6.20 27.88
CA TRP A 280 -5.54 -7.26 27.08
C TRP A 280 -4.57 -8.00 26.18
N ALA A 281 -3.39 -7.42 25.94
CA ALA A 281 -2.39 -8.02 25.08
C ALA A 281 -0.97 -7.70 25.56
N GLU A 282 -0.01 -8.55 25.17
CA GLU A 282 1.42 -8.33 25.30
C GLU A 282 2.10 -8.59 23.97
N LEU A 283 2.78 -7.58 23.43
CA LEU A 283 3.60 -7.74 22.23
C LEU A 283 4.84 -8.56 22.53
N ASP A 284 5.26 -9.37 21.58
CA ASP A 284 6.54 -10.09 21.66
C ASP A 284 7.71 -9.11 21.77
N GLU A 285 8.79 -9.53 22.42
CA GLU A 285 9.99 -8.70 22.63
C GLU A 285 10.59 -8.20 21.33
N ALA A 286 10.49 -8.99 20.26
CA ALA A 286 10.99 -8.62 18.92
C ALA A 286 10.26 -7.41 18.30
N TYR A 287 9.07 -7.06 18.81
CA TYR A 287 8.25 -5.95 18.33
C TYR A 287 8.07 -4.84 19.38
N THR A 288 8.93 -4.84 20.42
CA THR A 288 8.94 -3.84 21.47
C THR A 288 10.33 -3.26 21.62
N THR A 289 10.44 -2.12 22.30
CA THR A 289 11.74 -1.55 22.70
C THR A 289 11.81 -1.28 24.18
N GLY A 290 13.02 -1.30 24.72
CA GLY A 290 13.27 -0.97 26.12
C GLY A 290 13.43 0.55 26.34
N SER A 291 13.65 0.92 27.59
CA SER A 291 14.02 2.28 27.98
C SER A 291 15.46 2.31 28.49
N SER A 292 16.22 3.32 28.08
CA SER A 292 17.61 3.50 28.54
C SER A 292 17.72 3.84 30.03
N ILE A 293 16.63 4.29 30.67
CA ILE A 293 16.60 4.71 32.07
C ILE A 293 15.66 3.86 32.93
N MET A 294 14.68 3.17 32.34
CA MET A 294 13.67 2.38 33.04
C MET A 294 13.77 0.92 32.61
N PRO A 295 14.53 0.04 33.32
CA PRO A 295 14.84 -1.30 32.86
C PRO A 295 13.61 -2.22 32.74
N GLN A 296 12.51 -1.92 33.41
CA GLN A 296 11.26 -2.67 33.37
C GLN A 296 10.34 -2.28 32.22
N LYS A 297 10.64 -1.17 31.51
CA LYS A 297 9.71 -0.59 30.53
C LYS A 297 9.84 -1.31 29.18
N ARG A 298 8.72 -1.71 28.64
CA ARG A 298 8.55 -2.21 27.28
C ARG A 298 7.59 -1.28 26.54
N ASN A 299 8.06 -0.72 25.41
CA ASN A 299 7.29 0.23 24.61
C ASN A 299 6.71 -0.47 23.38
N PRO A 300 5.46 -0.20 22.98
CA PRO A 300 4.86 -0.75 21.76
C PRO A 300 5.29 0.06 20.51
N ASP A 301 6.60 0.34 20.37
CA ASP A 301 7.14 1.25 19.36
C ASP A 301 6.77 0.83 17.92
N THR A 302 6.71 -0.49 17.66
CA THR A 302 6.26 -1.00 16.36
C THR A 302 4.84 -0.52 16.02
N ALA A 303 3.92 -0.59 16.97
CA ALA A 303 2.55 -0.13 16.78
C ALA A 303 2.49 1.41 16.68
N GLU A 304 3.26 2.13 17.49
CA GLU A 304 3.31 3.59 17.44
C GLU A 304 3.87 4.11 16.12
N LEU A 305 4.97 3.52 15.64
CA LEU A 305 5.59 3.89 14.36
C LEU A 305 4.69 3.53 13.17
N ALA A 306 4.04 2.38 13.18
CA ALA A 306 3.07 2.01 12.14
C ALA A 306 1.93 3.05 12.05
N ARG A 307 1.43 3.50 13.21
CA ARG A 307 0.42 4.55 13.29
C ARG A 307 0.93 5.91 12.77
N ALA A 308 2.14 6.29 13.13
CA ALA A 308 2.73 7.58 12.75
C ALA A 308 3.07 7.63 11.24
N LYS A 309 3.58 6.54 10.66
CA LYS A 309 3.96 6.46 9.25
C LYS A 309 2.78 6.62 8.28
N ALA A 310 1.56 6.37 8.71
CA ALA A 310 0.35 6.61 7.91
C ALA A 310 0.23 8.10 7.48
N ALA A 311 0.63 9.04 8.34
CA ALA A 311 0.61 10.46 8.00
C ALA A 311 1.61 10.80 6.88
N ARG A 312 2.78 10.14 6.84
CA ARG A 312 3.80 10.33 5.81
C ARG A 312 3.28 9.89 4.43
N ILE A 313 2.62 8.73 4.36
CA ILE A 313 2.03 8.21 3.11
C ILE A 313 0.90 9.14 2.63
N ALA A 314 0.04 9.61 3.53
CA ALA A 314 -1.02 10.56 3.17
C ALA A 314 -0.46 11.90 2.65
N ALA A 315 0.67 12.38 3.20
CA ALA A 315 1.35 13.57 2.72
C ALA A 315 1.92 13.41 1.30
N ALA A 316 2.40 12.21 0.93
CA ALA A 316 2.88 11.91 -0.42
C ALA A 316 1.77 12.06 -1.48
N PHE A 317 0.56 11.59 -1.18
CA PHE A 317 -0.62 11.80 -2.04
C PHE A 317 -0.94 13.29 -2.22
N ALA A 318 -0.94 14.07 -1.14
CA ALA A 318 -1.20 15.50 -1.20
C ALA A 318 -0.12 16.26 -1.99
N ALA A 319 1.16 15.88 -1.85
CA ALA A 319 2.27 16.45 -2.61
C ALA A 319 2.09 16.21 -4.11
N MET A 320 1.83 14.96 -4.51
CA MET A 320 1.62 14.60 -5.92
C MET A 320 0.43 15.33 -6.53
N THR A 321 -0.69 15.44 -5.81
CA THR A 321 -1.86 16.20 -6.25
C THR A 321 -1.51 17.68 -6.50
N SER A 322 -0.65 18.24 -5.67
CA SER A 322 -0.20 19.64 -5.81
C SER A 322 0.72 19.85 -7.00
N VAL A 323 1.60 18.90 -7.30
CA VAL A 323 2.47 18.94 -8.49
C VAL A 323 1.65 18.92 -9.77
N LEU A 324 0.63 18.08 -9.84
CA LEU A 324 -0.20 17.93 -11.05
C LEU A 324 -1.19 19.08 -11.25
N HIS A 325 -1.57 19.79 -10.18
CA HIS A 325 -2.60 20.82 -10.26
C HIS A 325 -2.20 21.97 -11.17
N GLY A 326 -2.94 22.14 -12.26
CA GLY A 326 -2.74 23.23 -13.24
C GLY A 326 -1.57 23.01 -14.19
N LEU A 327 -0.91 21.84 -14.17
CA LEU A 327 0.14 21.49 -15.12
C LEU A 327 -0.47 21.23 -16.50
N PRO A 328 0.04 21.87 -17.58
CA PRO A 328 -0.45 21.60 -18.93
C PRO A 328 -0.15 20.18 -19.41
N LEU A 329 -0.83 19.75 -20.49
CA LEU A 329 -0.53 18.48 -21.14
C LEU A 329 0.87 18.47 -21.76
N GLY A 330 1.43 17.28 -21.93
CA GLY A 330 2.80 17.04 -22.32
C GLY A 330 3.71 16.80 -21.11
N TYR A 331 4.97 16.50 -21.37
CA TYR A 331 5.95 16.34 -20.30
C TYR A 331 6.49 17.72 -19.87
N HIS A 332 6.43 17.98 -18.58
CA HIS A 332 7.06 19.12 -17.92
C HIS A 332 8.04 18.63 -16.86
N ARG A 333 9.09 19.41 -16.57
CA ARG A 333 10.12 19.02 -15.60
C ARG A 333 9.57 18.83 -14.16
N ASP A 334 8.44 19.45 -13.87
CA ASP A 334 7.66 19.26 -12.64
C ASP A 334 7.37 17.77 -12.37
N LEU A 335 7.16 16.99 -13.43
CA LEU A 335 6.90 15.55 -13.36
C LEU A 335 8.11 14.71 -12.87
N GLN A 336 9.29 15.32 -12.68
CA GLN A 336 10.40 14.65 -12.01
C GLN A 336 10.09 14.36 -10.54
N GLU A 337 9.24 15.20 -9.91
CA GLU A 337 8.80 15.09 -8.51
C GLU A 337 7.80 13.93 -8.27
N ASP A 338 7.45 13.14 -9.29
CA ASP A 338 6.55 12.00 -9.18
C ASP A 338 7.19 10.77 -8.49
N LYS A 339 8.53 10.66 -8.54
CA LYS A 339 9.27 9.45 -8.16
C LYS A 339 9.49 9.34 -6.65
N GLU A 340 10.06 10.36 -6.02
CA GLU A 340 10.40 10.30 -4.60
C GLU A 340 9.18 10.04 -3.70
N PRO A 341 8.02 10.73 -3.87
CA PRO A 341 6.82 10.40 -3.09
C PRO A 341 6.30 8.98 -3.34
N ALA A 342 6.38 8.49 -4.58
CA ALA A 342 5.94 7.15 -4.93
C ALA A 342 6.84 6.07 -4.31
N PHE A 343 8.15 6.25 -4.41
CA PHE A 343 9.13 5.34 -3.82
C PHE A 343 9.02 5.30 -2.29
N ASP A 344 8.94 6.47 -1.67
CA ASP A 344 8.84 6.61 -0.23
C ASP A 344 7.56 5.99 0.34
N ALA A 345 6.43 6.19 -0.35
CA ALA A 345 5.15 5.62 0.07
C ALA A 345 5.16 4.09 -0.04
N ALA A 346 5.68 3.54 -1.15
CA ALA A 346 5.79 2.09 -1.35
C ALA A 346 6.69 1.44 -0.27
N ASP A 347 7.90 1.96 -0.08
CA ASP A 347 8.85 1.44 0.92
C ASP A 347 8.28 1.52 2.34
N THR A 348 7.63 2.64 2.66
CA THR A 348 7.02 2.86 3.98
C THR A 348 5.87 1.88 4.21
N LEU A 349 5.04 1.64 3.19
CA LEU A 349 3.91 0.71 3.28
C LEU A 349 4.39 -0.74 3.42
N GLU A 350 5.38 -1.17 2.62
CA GLU A 350 6.00 -2.49 2.72
C GLU A 350 6.58 -2.73 4.13
N LEU A 351 7.32 -1.74 4.66
CA LEU A 351 7.92 -1.83 6.01
C LEU A 351 6.86 -1.97 7.10
N VAL A 352 5.80 -1.17 7.04
CA VAL A 352 4.71 -1.19 8.04
C VAL A 352 3.95 -2.51 7.97
N LEU A 353 3.62 -2.99 6.76
CA LEU A 353 2.94 -4.28 6.57
C LEU A 353 3.76 -5.44 7.14
N ALA A 354 5.05 -5.52 6.80
CA ALA A 354 5.94 -6.57 7.29
C ALA A 354 6.03 -6.58 8.83
N ALA A 355 6.17 -5.41 9.45
CA ALA A 355 6.22 -5.27 10.89
C ALA A 355 4.91 -5.68 11.57
N LEU A 356 3.76 -5.28 11.01
CA LEU A 356 2.44 -5.64 11.57
C LEU A 356 2.11 -7.11 11.37
N VAL A 357 2.54 -7.75 10.28
CA VAL A 357 2.41 -9.21 10.11
C VAL A 357 3.03 -9.93 11.30
N GLY A 358 4.29 -9.65 11.61
CA GLY A 358 4.99 -10.31 12.70
C GLY A 358 4.45 -9.94 14.08
N ALA A 359 4.09 -8.68 14.28
CA ALA A 359 3.50 -8.23 15.56
C ALA A 359 2.15 -8.91 15.84
N VAL A 360 1.27 -9.03 14.82
CA VAL A 360 -0.05 -9.71 14.96
C VAL A 360 0.11 -11.22 15.14
N ASP A 361 1.07 -11.83 14.44
CA ASP A 361 1.32 -13.27 14.54
C ASP A 361 1.78 -13.67 15.95
N SER A 362 2.65 -12.86 16.54
CA SER A 362 3.32 -13.18 17.82
C SER A 362 2.66 -12.58 19.06
N VAL A 363 1.73 -11.64 18.94
CA VAL A 363 1.05 -11.02 20.09
C VAL A 363 0.34 -12.06 20.95
N ARG A 364 0.49 -11.97 22.27
CA ARG A 364 -0.23 -12.79 23.26
C ARG A 364 -1.42 -12.01 23.78
N PHE A 365 -2.60 -12.62 23.68
CA PHE A 365 -3.83 -12.04 24.20
C PHE A 365 -4.17 -12.64 25.57
N ASP A 366 -4.54 -11.79 26.53
CA ASP A 366 -5.01 -12.20 27.85
C ASP A 366 -6.55 -12.34 27.83
N ALA A 367 -7.01 -13.57 27.61
CA ALA A 367 -8.44 -13.88 27.54
C ALA A 367 -9.16 -13.65 28.91
N ASP A 368 -8.46 -13.82 30.01
CA ASP A 368 -9.02 -13.63 31.36
C ASP A 368 -9.19 -12.14 31.68
N ALA A 369 -8.22 -11.30 31.34
CA ALA A 369 -8.33 -9.85 31.46
C ALA A 369 -9.45 -9.29 30.56
N MET A 370 -9.56 -9.78 29.32
CA MET A 370 -10.64 -9.43 28.41
C MET A 370 -12.01 -9.83 28.95
N ARG A 371 -12.15 -11.06 29.47
CA ARG A 371 -13.37 -11.58 30.08
C ARG A 371 -13.76 -10.77 31.33
N THR A 372 -12.78 -10.44 32.17
CA THR A 372 -12.99 -9.60 33.36
C THR A 372 -13.55 -8.24 32.97
N SER A 373 -12.97 -7.62 31.94
CA SER A 373 -13.46 -6.35 31.40
C SER A 373 -14.86 -6.49 30.75
N ALA A 374 -15.16 -7.63 30.12
CA ALA A 374 -16.46 -7.93 29.55
C ALA A 374 -17.54 -8.25 30.61
N SER A 375 -17.17 -8.36 31.87
CA SER A 375 -18.09 -8.62 32.98
C SER A 375 -18.74 -7.34 33.54
N ASP A 376 -18.39 -6.15 33.02
CA ASP A 376 -19.09 -4.90 33.33
C ASP A 376 -20.55 -5.02 32.87
N GLU A 377 -21.46 -4.89 33.83
CA GLU A 377 -22.88 -5.09 33.59
C GLU A 377 -23.53 -4.05 32.67
N GLY A 378 -22.93 -2.87 32.53
CA GLY A 378 -23.37 -1.86 31.58
C GLY A 378 -23.39 -2.35 30.14
N LEU A 379 -22.56 -3.36 29.81
CA LEU A 379 -22.50 -4.00 28.49
C LEU A 379 -23.77 -4.77 28.12
N TYR A 380 -24.58 -5.17 29.13
CA TYR A 380 -25.77 -6.02 28.94
C TYR A 380 -27.09 -5.22 28.94
N ALA A 381 -27.05 -3.91 29.13
CA ALA A 381 -28.25 -3.08 29.16
C ALA A 381 -29.08 -3.22 27.88
N THR A 382 -28.41 -3.36 26.72
CA THR A 382 -29.09 -3.61 25.45
C THR A 382 -29.73 -4.99 25.41
N ASP A 383 -29.05 -6.03 25.93
CA ASP A 383 -29.60 -7.39 25.98
C ASP A 383 -30.84 -7.46 26.82
N VAL A 384 -30.88 -6.77 27.97
CA VAL A 384 -32.03 -6.64 28.84
C VAL A 384 -33.18 -5.93 28.12
N ALA A 385 -32.93 -4.83 27.43
CA ALA A 385 -33.95 -4.12 26.66
C ALA A 385 -34.51 -4.97 25.50
N GLU A 386 -33.65 -5.68 24.77
CA GLU A 386 -34.04 -6.57 23.67
C GLU A 386 -34.89 -7.76 24.17
N ALA A 387 -34.54 -8.31 25.34
CA ALA A 387 -35.33 -9.37 25.96
C ALA A 387 -36.77 -8.92 26.31
N LEU A 388 -36.94 -7.71 26.82
CA LEU A 388 -38.26 -7.11 27.02
C LEU A 388 -39.05 -6.95 25.70
N VAL A 389 -38.32 -6.59 24.63
CA VAL A 389 -38.95 -6.49 23.27
C VAL A 389 -39.37 -7.87 22.78
N HIS A 390 -38.61 -8.91 22.99
CA HIS A 390 -38.98 -10.30 22.68
C HIS A 390 -40.21 -10.74 23.50
N GLY A 391 -40.36 -10.19 24.70
CA GLY A 391 -41.57 -10.34 25.53
C GLY A 391 -42.78 -9.52 25.03
N GLY A 392 -42.66 -8.82 23.91
CA GLY A 392 -43.75 -8.04 23.30
C GLY A 392 -43.81 -6.55 23.67
N MET A 393 -42.81 -6.05 24.46
CA MET A 393 -42.75 -4.64 24.82
C MET A 393 -42.24 -3.79 23.66
N PRO A 394 -42.85 -2.60 23.35
CA PRO A 394 -42.26 -1.67 22.38
C PRO A 394 -40.85 -1.23 22.77
N PHE A 395 -39.93 -1.17 21.81
CA PHE A 395 -38.51 -0.87 22.08
C PHE A 395 -38.26 0.41 22.90
N ARG A 396 -38.97 1.49 22.56
CA ARG A 396 -38.82 2.76 23.31
C ARG A 396 -39.19 2.60 24.78
N GLU A 397 -40.21 1.80 25.09
CA GLU A 397 -40.65 1.49 26.46
C GLU A 397 -39.61 0.57 27.15
N ALA A 398 -39.15 -0.47 26.48
CA ALA A 398 -38.10 -1.36 26.98
C ALA A 398 -36.82 -0.59 27.33
N HIS A 399 -36.35 0.28 26.43
CA HIS A 399 -35.19 1.14 26.64
C HIS A 399 -35.34 2.09 27.84
N ARG A 400 -36.49 2.77 27.93
CA ARG A 400 -36.81 3.66 29.04
C ARG A 400 -36.79 2.90 30.37
N ARG A 401 -37.44 1.75 30.40
CA ARG A 401 -37.59 0.90 31.60
C ARG A 401 -36.24 0.34 32.06
N THR A 402 -35.41 -0.11 31.13
CA THR A 402 -34.04 -0.55 31.45
C THR A 402 -33.21 0.60 32.00
N GLY A 403 -33.31 1.79 31.42
CA GLY A 403 -32.60 2.97 31.91
C GLY A 403 -33.05 3.41 33.32
N GLU A 404 -34.35 3.27 33.62
CA GLU A 404 -34.89 3.52 34.98
C GLU A 404 -34.38 2.52 35.98
N LEU A 405 -34.32 1.22 35.65
CA LEU A 405 -33.75 0.17 36.47
C LEU A 405 -32.28 0.48 36.81
N LEU A 406 -31.45 0.77 35.81
CA LEU A 406 -30.05 1.09 36.02
C LEU A 406 -29.85 2.30 36.94
N ARG A 407 -30.67 3.35 36.77
CA ARG A 407 -30.61 4.54 37.61
C ARG A 407 -31.07 4.23 39.08
N GLU A 408 -32.10 3.41 39.26
CA GLU A 408 -32.56 2.99 40.58
C GLU A 408 -31.50 2.16 41.29
N LEU A 409 -30.91 1.18 40.63
CA LEU A 409 -29.86 0.35 41.16
C LEU A 409 -28.61 1.19 41.57
N ALA A 410 -28.18 2.09 40.69
CA ALA A 410 -27.06 3.00 40.96
C ALA A 410 -27.34 3.89 42.21
N SER A 411 -28.59 4.39 42.38
CA SER A 411 -28.95 5.20 43.55
C SER A 411 -28.87 4.45 44.88
N ARG A 412 -28.92 3.11 44.81
CA ARG A 412 -28.84 2.21 45.98
C ARG A 412 -27.48 1.51 46.10
N SER A 413 -26.48 1.90 45.27
CA SER A 413 -25.18 1.22 45.18
C SER A 413 -25.33 -0.29 44.92
N ARG A 414 -26.35 -0.67 44.12
CA ARG A 414 -26.61 -2.03 43.66
C ARG A 414 -26.34 -2.11 42.15
N THR A 415 -26.19 -3.30 41.64
CA THR A 415 -25.96 -3.69 40.27
C THR A 415 -27.07 -4.61 39.76
N MET A 416 -27.15 -4.86 38.49
CA MET A 416 -28.09 -5.86 37.93
C MET A 416 -27.79 -7.27 38.46
N ARG A 417 -26.55 -7.56 38.84
CA ARG A 417 -26.15 -8.85 39.44
C ARG A 417 -26.70 -9.06 40.85
N ASP A 418 -27.06 -8.00 41.53
CA ASP A 418 -27.63 -8.05 42.90
C ASP A 418 -29.14 -8.24 42.90
N LEU A 419 -29.79 -8.33 41.72
CA LEU A 419 -31.22 -8.59 41.61
C LEU A 419 -31.51 -10.07 41.90
N SER A 420 -32.49 -10.33 42.79
CA SER A 420 -33.03 -11.68 43.03
C SER A 420 -33.85 -12.16 41.80
N ASP A 421 -34.13 -13.45 41.75
CA ASP A 421 -35.00 -14.01 40.70
C ASP A 421 -36.40 -13.41 40.76
N GLU A 422 -36.95 -13.09 41.95
CA GLU A 422 -38.24 -12.44 42.13
C GLU A 422 -38.19 -10.99 41.59
N GLU A 423 -37.10 -10.26 41.82
CA GLU A 423 -36.92 -8.90 41.29
C GLU A 423 -36.84 -8.91 39.74
N TRP A 424 -36.14 -9.89 39.17
CA TRP A 424 -36.07 -10.08 37.70
C TRP A 424 -37.46 -10.43 37.12
N GLU A 425 -38.22 -11.33 37.79
CA GLU A 425 -39.57 -11.67 37.36
C GLU A 425 -40.51 -10.47 37.46
N ALA A 426 -40.43 -9.68 38.53
CA ALA A 426 -41.21 -8.43 38.69
C ALA A 426 -40.82 -7.39 37.66
N PHE A 427 -39.59 -7.38 37.18
CA PHE A 427 -39.13 -6.54 36.06
C PHE A 427 -39.68 -7.04 34.72
N GLY A 428 -40.15 -8.28 34.61
CA GLY A 428 -40.71 -8.91 33.42
C GLY A 428 -39.74 -9.84 32.69
N LEU A 429 -38.64 -10.24 33.32
CA LEU A 429 -37.61 -11.10 32.76
C LEU A 429 -37.25 -12.25 33.70
N ALA A 430 -38.06 -13.31 33.74
CA ALA A 430 -37.77 -14.51 34.48
C ALA A 430 -36.40 -15.08 34.03
N GLY A 431 -35.50 -15.33 34.98
CA GLY A 431 -34.12 -15.79 34.71
C GLY A 431 -33.18 -14.72 34.14
N GLY A 432 -33.49 -13.43 34.31
CA GLY A 432 -32.74 -12.30 33.76
C GLY A 432 -31.25 -12.30 34.14
N ALA A 433 -30.87 -12.89 35.30
CA ALA A 433 -29.47 -13.01 35.68
C ALA A 433 -28.60 -13.77 34.66
N THR A 434 -29.15 -14.71 33.94
CA THR A 434 -28.40 -15.49 32.92
C THR A 434 -27.98 -14.66 31.70
N MET A 435 -28.61 -13.50 31.48
CA MET A 435 -28.24 -12.58 30.39
C MET A 435 -26.95 -11.83 30.69
N LEU A 436 -26.52 -11.76 31.98
CA LEU A 436 -25.33 -11.05 32.42
C LEU A 436 -24.06 -11.92 32.26
N ASP A 437 -24.12 -12.94 31.40
CA ASP A 437 -23.00 -13.78 31.01
C ASP A 437 -22.46 -13.35 29.62
N PRO A 438 -21.17 -13.01 29.52
CA PRO A 438 -20.59 -12.58 28.25
C PRO A 438 -20.72 -13.61 27.13
N ASP A 439 -20.62 -14.91 27.42
CA ASP A 439 -20.79 -15.97 26.42
C ASP A 439 -22.23 -16.08 25.95
N ALA A 440 -23.20 -15.93 26.83
CA ALA A 440 -24.62 -15.94 26.47
C ALA A 440 -24.94 -14.75 25.56
N SER A 441 -24.49 -13.56 25.94
CA SER A 441 -24.66 -12.33 25.16
C SER A 441 -24.14 -12.46 23.73
N VAL A 442 -22.90 -12.97 23.58
CA VAL A 442 -22.29 -13.16 22.26
C VAL A 442 -23.00 -14.25 21.46
N ARG A 443 -23.31 -15.40 22.08
CA ARG A 443 -24.01 -16.52 21.40
C ARG A 443 -25.41 -16.14 20.88
N ALA A 444 -26.08 -15.20 21.53
CA ALA A 444 -27.39 -14.73 21.07
C ALA A 444 -27.34 -13.91 19.77
N ARG A 445 -26.19 -13.31 19.42
CA ARG A 445 -26.02 -12.43 18.27
C ARG A 445 -25.61 -13.18 17.00
N THR A 446 -26.53 -14.02 16.50
CA THR A 446 -26.30 -14.98 15.39
C THR A 446 -26.47 -14.39 13.99
N MET A 447 -26.87 -13.13 13.88
CA MET A 447 -27.05 -12.48 12.57
C MET A 447 -25.73 -12.55 11.75
N PRO A 448 -25.81 -12.67 10.41
CA PRO A 448 -24.64 -12.59 9.56
C PRO A 448 -23.82 -11.31 9.86
N GLY A 449 -22.51 -11.46 10.01
CA GLY A 449 -21.63 -10.35 10.40
C GLY A 449 -21.61 -10.06 11.91
N GLY A 450 -22.38 -10.80 12.73
CA GLY A 450 -22.39 -10.66 14.19
C GLY A 450 -21.20 -11.33 14.88
N PRO A 451 -21.06 -11.14 16.22
CA PRO A 451 -19.94 -11.64 17.02
C PRO A 451 -20.11 -13.08 17.51
N ALA A 452 -21.24 -13.77 17.23
CA ALA A 452 -21.41 -15.16 17.62
C ALA A 452 -20.34 -16.06 17.02
N PRO A 453 -19.81 -17.06 17.73
CA PRO A 453 -18.69 -17.91 17.23
C PRO A 453 -18.93 -18.52 15.85
N GLN A 454 -20.16 -18.99 15.56
CA GLN A 454 -20.51 -19.50 14.23
C GLN A 454 -20.48 -18.42 13.14
N SER A 455 -20.89 -17.19 13.47
CA SER A 455 -20.85 -16.05 12.54
C SER A 455 -19.42 -15.59 12.28
N VAL A 456 -18.56 -15.61 13.30
CA VAL A 456 -17.10 -15.30 13.17
C VAL A 456 -16.43 -16.35 12.30
N THR A 457 -16.71 -17.64 12.51
CA THR A 457 -16.16 -18.71 11.67
C THR A 457 -16.59 -18.53 10.21
N ALA A 458 -17.86 -18.26 9.96
CA ALA A 458 -18.37 -18.01 8.60
C ALA A 458 -17.72 -16.80 7.93
N GLN A 459 -17.45 -15.72 8.67
CA GLN A 459 -16.70 -14.56 8.17
C GLN A 459 -15.25 -14.92 7.81
N ALA A 460 -14.57 -15.70 8.66
CA ALA A 460 -13.21 -16.17 8.41
C ALA A 460 -13.14 -17.05 7.15
N ASP A 461 -14.12 -17.92 6.94
CA ASP A 461 -14.23 -18.76 5.74
C ASP A 461 -14.51 -17.95 4.48
N ALA A 462 -15.36 -16.92 4.58
CA ALA A 462 -15.65 -16.02 3.47
C ALA A 462 -14.39 -15.25 3.02
N ILE A 463 -13.59 -14.72 3.96
CA ILE A 463 -12.33 -14.04 3.66
C ILE A 463 -11.34 -15.01 3.03
N ALA A 464 -11.16 -16.21 3.60
CA ALA A 464 -10.28 -17.23 3.04
C ALA A 464 -10.68 -17.62 1.61
N THR A 465 -11.98 -17.75 1.34
CA THR A 465 -12.51 -18.02 0.00
C THR A 465 -12.23 -16.86 -0.98
N ALA A 466 -12.41 -15.61 -0.53
CA ALA A 466 -12.10 -14.45 -1.35
C ALA A 466 -10.60 -14.39 -1.72
N LEU A 467 -9.70 -14.65 -0.78
CA LEU A 467 -8.27 -14.73 -1.05
C LEU A 467 -7.91 -15.87 -2.02
N ALA A 468 -8.56 -17.04 -1.91
CA ALA A 468 -8.30 -18.16 -2.81
C ALA A 468 -8.72 -17.85 -4.26
N ARG A 469 -9.83 -17.14 -4.47
CA ARG A 469 -10.28 -16.72 -5.81
C ARG A 469 -9.31 -15.77 -6.48
N ARG A 470 -8.66 -14.88 -5.72
CA ARG A 470 -7.65 -13.95 -6.24
C ARG A 470 -6.44 -14.69 -6.80
N THR A 471 -5.98 -15.76 -6.12
CA THR A 471 -4.83 -16.56 -6.56
C THR A 471 -5.14 -17.47 -7.74
N SER A 472 -6.41 -17.75 -8.05
CA SER A 472 -6.83 -18.63 -9.15
C SER A 472 -7.19 -17.88 -10.44
N GLY A 473 -7.30 -16.56 -10.40
CA GLY A 473 -7.74 -15.69 -11.51
C GLY A 473 -6.64 -14.79 -12.07
N GLY A 474 -5.39 -14.95 -11.60
CA GLY A 474 -4.21 -14.20 -12.04
C GLY A 474 -3.44 -14.91 -13.16
#